data_3d8b056ff753d63b2fb1b665a34e029c
#
_entry.id   3d8b056ff753d63b2fb1b665a34e029c
#
_cell.length_a   1.000
_cell.length_b   1.000
_cell.length_c   1.000
_cell.angle_alpha   90.00
_cell.angle_beta   90.00
_cell.angle_gamma   90.00
#
_symmetry.space_group_name_H-M   'P 1'
#
loop_
_entity.id
_entity.type
_entity.pdbx_description
1 polymer ?
#
loop_
_entity_poly.entity_id
_entity_poly.type
_entity_poly.pdbx_seq_one_letter_code
_entity_poly.pdbx_strand_id
1 'polypeptide(L)'
;MTMNQTNEFETYLKETVLEKLPSRTKEAMCYSLMNGGKRVRPQLLFAALQHYGMDPKDGFACACAIEMIHTYSLIHDDLPAMDNDDFRRGKPSCHKAYDEACAILAGDGLLTKAFEVVLRTPCSDTNKVKLVEALSSYSGIDGMIYGQELDIQSENDPHATLDTLLKIDEYKTAKLLTLPLVCAAIIANKHEDIEIMKKIGYDLGVQFQIQDDILDVTKTSEELGKSASDQENNKTTAITILGLNKAEEMVKELQEDLKKCLISLNGNTEKLEAIFDYLVKRTY
;
A
#
# COMPACT_ATOMS: atom_id res chain seq x y z
N MET A 1 12.30 -3.12 10.36
CA MET A 1 12.01 -2.53 11.70
C MET A 1 12.42 -3.48 12.81
N THR A 2 12.88 -2.96 13.96
CA THR A 2 12.99 -3.77 15.18
C THR A 2 11.59 -3.99 15.77
N MET A 3 11.41 -5.07 16.54
CA MET A 3 10.12 -5.35 17.22
C MET A 3 9.64 -4.15 18.08
N ASN A 4 10.58 -3.45 18.71
CA ASN A 4 10.26 -2.26 19.52
C ASN A 4 9.72 -1.10 18.67
N GLN A 5 10.33 -0.81 17.53
CA GLN A 5 9.87 0.25 16.61
C GLN A 5 8.48 -0.06 16.03
N THR A 6 8.20 -1.34 15.75
CA THR A 6 6.86 -1.76 15.30
C THR A 6 5.81 -1.47 16.37
N ASN A 7 6.07 -1.85 17.62
CA ASN A 7 5.14 -1.62 18.74
C ASN A 7 4.92 -0.13 19.01
N GLU A 8 5.97 0.68 18.96
CA GLU A 8 5.88 2.14 19.12
C GLU A 8 5.02 2.78 18.00
N PHE A 9 5.21 2.36 16.77
CA PHE A 9 4.41 2.85 15.65
C PHE A 9 2.94 2.41 15.74
N GLU A 10 2.67 1.14 16.07
CA GLU A 10 1.30 0.64 16.27
C GLU A 10 0.57 1.41 17.41
N THR A 11 1.27 1.72 18.48
CA THR A 11 0.74 2.55 19.56
C THR A 11 0.40 3.96 19.05
N TYR A 12 1.33 4.60 18.34
CA TYR A 12 1.12 5.93 17.74
C TYR A 12 -0.08 5.94 16.78
N LEU A 13 -0.20 4.94 15.92
CA LEU A 13 -1.28 4.79 14.95
C LEU A 13 -2.65 4.69 15.65
N LYS A 14 -2.74 3.84 16.68
CA LYS A 14 -3.96 3.64 17.47
C LYS A 14 -4.37 4.91 18.22
N GLU A 15 -3.45 5.54 18.92
CA GLU A 15 -3.70 6.76 19.69
C GLU A 15 -4.16 7.91 18.79
N THR A 16 -3.53 8.08 17.62
CA THR A 16 -3.87 9.12 16.64
C THR A 16 -5.33 9.01 16.14
N VAL A 17 -5.85 7.79 15.96
CA VAL A 17 -7.25 7.60 15.53
C VAL A 17 -8.23 7.85 16.67
N LEU A 18 -7.88 7.43 17.87
CA LEU A 18 -8.77 7.52 19.04
C LEU A 18 -8.77 8.89 19.72
N GLU A 19 -7.97 9.85 19.26
CA GLU A 19 -7.96 11.22 19.78
C GLU A 19 -9.36 11.85 19.84
N LYS A 20 -9.54 12.79 20.79
CA LYS A 20 -10.76 13.59 20.95
C LYS A 20 -11.99 12.75 21.35
N LEU A 21 -13.15 13.05 20.76
CA LEU A 21 -14.43 12.46 21.16
C LEU A 21 -14.54 10.99 20.74
N PRO A 22 -15.00 10.09 21.64
CA PRO A 22 -15.30 8.71 21.26
C PRO A 22 -16.52 8.65 20.32
N SER A 23 -16.49 7.73 19.36
CA SER A 23 -17.63 7.47 18.49
C SER A 23 -17.53 6.05 17.89
N ARG A 24 -18.68 5.47 17.55
CA ARG A 24 -18.75 4.15 16.87
C ARG A 24 -17.95 4.13 15.57
N THR A 25 -17.97 5.23 14.82
CA THR A 25 -17.15 5.37 13.58
C THR A 25 -15.65 5.27 13.89
N LYS A 26 -15.16 5.90 14.97
CA LYS A 26 -13.74 5.78 15.37
C LYS A 26 -13.38 4.37 15.84
N GLU A 27 -14.30 3.67 16.50
CA GLU A 27 -14.10 2.27 16.84
C GLU A 27 -13.94 1.43 15.57
N ALA A 28 -14.78 1.65 14.55
CA ALA A 28 -14.69 1.00 13.25
C ALA A 28 -13.39 1.35 12.48
N MET A 29 -12.97 2.63 12.49
CA MET A 29 -11.68 3.07 11.97
C MET A 29 -10.52 2.32 12.65
N CYS A 30 -10.52 2.30 13.98
CA CYS A 30 -9.50 1.62 14.77
C CYS A 30 -9.53 0.10 14.53
N TYR A 31 -10.71 -0.52 14.48
CA TYR A 31 -10.90 -1.93 14.18
C TYR A 31 -10.21 -2.31 12.87
N SER A 32 -10.46 -1.57 11.80
CA SER A 32 -9.89 -1.85 10.48
C SER A 32 -8.38 -1.58 10.43
N LEU A 33 -7.91 -0.46 11.01
CA LEU A 33 -6.49 -0.12 11.08
C LEU A 33 -5.68 -1.14 11.88
N MET A 34 -6.22 -1.63 12.98
CA MET A 34 -5.53 -2.55 13.89
C MET A 34 -5.80 -4.03 13.56
N ASN A 35 -6.48 -4.33 12.46
CA ASN A 35 -6.78 -5.69 11.99
C ASN A 35 -5.55 -6.42 11.39
N GLY A 36 -4.35 -6.15 11.88
CA GLY A 36 -3.11 -6.77 11.39
C GLY A 36 -2.61 -6.18 10.07
N GLY A 37 -1.79 -6.94 9.38
CA GLY A 37 -1.13 -6.55 8.14
C GLY A 37 0.37 -6.40 8.30
N LYS A 38 1.09 -6.56 7.18
CA LYS A 38 2.57 -6.56 7.16
C LYS A 38 3.18 -5.16 7.30
N ARG A 39 2.37 -4.09 7.31
CA ARG A 39 2.83 -2.69 7.37
C ARG A 39 3.94 -2.37 6.36
N VAL A 40 3.81 -2.86 5.14
CA VAL A 40 4.83 -2.70 4.09
C VAL A 40 5.11 -1.22 3.81
N ARG A 41 4.07 -0.38 3.70
CA ARG A 41 4.20 1.05 3.41
C ARG A 41 4.94 1.82 4.51
N PRO A 42 4.62 1.67 5.80
CA PRO A 42 5.44 2.19 6.89
C PRO A 42 6.88 1.69 6.85
N GLN A 43 7.10 0.38 6.60
CA GLN A 43 8.44 -0.18 6.55
C GLN A 43 9.28 0.43 5.43
N LEU A 44 8.71 0.66 4.24
CA LEU A 44 9.36 1.34 3.12
C LEU A 44 9.76 2.76 3.50
N LEU A 45 8.84 3.55 4.11
CA LEU A 45 9.12 4.90 4.56
C LEU A 45 10.28 4.91 5.56
N PHE A 46 10.23 4.04 6.57
CA PHE A 46 11.26 4.01 7.62
C PHE A 46 12.62 3.54 7.09
N ALA A 47 12.64 2.56 6.18
CA ALA A 47 13.89 2.13 5.54
C ALA A 47 14.50 3.24 4.67
N ALA A 48 13.67 3.97 3.93
CA ALA A 48 14.12 5.10 3.12
C ALA A 48 14.61 6.28 4.00
N LEU A 49 13.94 6.59 5.13
CA LEU A 49 14.45 7.58 6.08
C LEU A 49 15.80 7.17 6.67
N GLN A 50 15.98 5.89 7.01
CA GLN A 50 17.26 5.38 7.51
C GLN A 50 18.36 5.41 6.44
N HIS A 51 18.02 5.19 5.16
CA HIS A 51 18.96 5.42 4.06
C HIS A 51 19.46 6.87 4.06
N TYR A 52 18.61 7.85 4.34
CA TYR A 52 18.98 9.26 4.49
C TYR A 52 19.59 9.62 5.86
N GLY A 53 19.86 8.65 6.73
CA GLY A 53 20.44 8.87 8.06
C GLY A 53 19.48 9.49 9.09
N MET A 54 18.17 9.44 8.84
CA MET A 54 17.14 9.97 9.74
C MET A 54 16.59 8.91 10.70
N ASP A 55 16.03 9.36 11.82
CA ASP A 55 15.29 8.47 12.72
C ASP A 55 13.94 8.09 12.08
N PRO A 56 13.57 6.80 12.02
CA PRO A 56 12.23 6.37 11.59
C PRO A 56 11.07 7.08 12.29
N LYS A 57 11.25 7.52 13.52
CA LYS A 57 10.23 8.26 14.29
C LYS A 57 9.83 9.58 13.64
N ASP A 58 10.74 10.21 12.90
CA ASP A 58 10.46 11.43 12.14
C ASP A 58 9.40 11.17 11.03
N GLY A 59 9.22 9.91 10.62
CA GLY A 59 8.23 9.47 9.64
C GLY A 59 6.91 8.99 10.22
N PHE A 60 6.73 8.90 11.55
CA PHE A 60 5.54 8.24 12.15
C PHE A 60 4.22 8.89 11.72
N ALA A 61 4.14 10.21 11.70
CA ALA A 61 2.93 10.92 11.29
C ALA A 61 2.61 10.67 9.79
N CYS A 62 3.63 10.72 8.95
CA CYS A 62 3.48 10.43 7.52
C CYS A 62 3.09 8.96 7.28
N ALA A 63 3.75 8.00 7.94
CA ALA A 63 3.42 6.58 7.86
C ALA A 63 1.97 6.29 8.33
N CYS A 64 1.55 6.97 9.41
CA CYS A 64 0.19 6.87 9.93
C CYS A 64 -0.84 7.36 8.89
N ALA A 65 -0.58 8.51 8.24
CA ALA A 65 -1.43 9.04 7.19
C ALA A 65 -1.52 8.06 5.98
N ILE A 66 -0.40 7.49 5.55
CA ILE A 66 -0.36 6.51 4.46
C ILE A 66 -1.15 5.24 4.82
N GLU A 67 -1.04 4.73 6.05
CA GLU A 67 -1.83 3.57 6.49
C GLU A 67 -3.32 3.89 6.62
N MET A 68 -3.69 5.12 7.01
CA MET A 68 -5.09 5.58 6.98
C MET A 68 -5.64 5.56 5.56
N ILE A 69 -4.88 6.08 4.58
CA ILE A 69 -5.22 6.04 3.15
C ILE A 69 -5.40 4.59 2.68
N HIS A 70 -4.44 3.72 2.97
CA HIS A 70 -4.54 2.32 2.59
C HIS A 70 -5.72 1.61 3.25
N THR A 71 -6.00 1.93 4.52
CA THR A 71 -7.09 1.25 5.25
C THR A 71 -8.46 1.71 4.78
N TYR A 72 -8.64 3.01 4.48
CA TYR A 72 -9.93 3.46 3.94
C TYR A 72 -10.24 2.77 2.61
N SER A 73 -9.25 2.61 1.74
CA SER A 73 -9.48 1.93 0.46
C SER A 73 -9.94 0.50 0.67
N LEU A 74 -9.32 -0.25 1.59
CA LEU A 74 -9.75 -1.61 1.92
C LEU A 74 -11.16 -1.67 2.53
N ILE A 75 -11.55 -0.68 3.38
CA ILE A 75 -12.91 -0.62 3.94
C ILE A 75 -13.94 -0.43 2.83
N HIS A 76 -13.66 0.48 1.88
CA HIS A 76 -14.58 0.76 0.79
C HIS A 76 -14.61 -0.34 -0.25
N ASP A 77 -13.47 -0.97 -0.55
CA ASP A 77 -13.39 -2.14 -1.44
C ASP A 77 -14.26 -3.30 -0.94
N ASP A 78 -14.27 -3.54 0.39
CA ASP A 78 -15.06 -4.63 0.99
C ASP A 78 -16.59 -4.39 0.95
N LEU A 79 -17.08 -3.17 0.65
CA LEU A 79 -18.51 -2.86 0.65
C LEU A 79 -19.30 -3.67 -0.39
N PRO A 80 -20.61 -3.93 -0.16
CA PRO A 80 -21.46 -4.65 -1.11
C PRO A 80 -21.56 -4.03 -2.50
N ALA A 81 -21.30 -2.72 -2.64
CA ALA A 81 -21.29 -2.02 -3.93
C ALA A 81 -19.96 -2.17 -4.69
N MET A 82 -18.96 -2.79 -4.07
CA MET A 82 -17.62 -3.04 -4.60
C MET A 82 -17.37 -4.56 -4.62
N ASP A 83 -16.33 -5.06 -3.94
CA ASP A 83 -15.95 -6.48 -3.95
C ASP A 83 -16.90 -7.36 -3.11
N ASN A 84 -17.72 -6.78 -2.22
CA ASN A 84 -18.67 -7.47 -1.32
C ASN A 84 -18.01 -8.57 -0.46
N ASP A 85 -16.83 -8.28 0.08
CA ASP A 85 -16.06 -9.22 0.88
C ASP A 85 -16.56 -9.30 2.33
N ASP A 86 -16.87 -10.52 2.79
CA ASP A 86 -17.31 -10.77 4.16
C ASP A 86 -16.17 -10.73 5.18
N PHE A 87 -14.94 -11.03 4.74
CA PHE A 87 -13.78 -11.16 5.61
C PHE A 87 -12.56 -10.42 5.05
N ARG A 88 -11.80 -9.78 5.93
CA ARG A 88 -10.51 -9.15 5.64
C ARG A 88 -9.47 -9.58 6.66
N ARG A 89 -8.36 -10.20 6.21
CA ARG A 89 -7.28 -10.69 7.08
C ARG A 89 -7.79 -11.64 8.18
N GLY A 90 -8.71 -12.52 7.84
CA GLY A 90 -9.27 -13.53 8.75
C GLY A 90 -10.28 -13.02 9.78
N LYS A 91 -10.68 -11.74 9.72
CA LYS A 91 -11.74 -11.16 10.55
C LYS A 91 -12.87 -10.63 9.66
N PRO A 92 -14.09 -10.48 10.19
CA PRO A 92 -15.18 -9.82 9.46
C PRO A 92 -14.72 -8.47 8.90
N SER A 93 -15.10 -8.16 7.65
CA SER A 93 -14.87 -6.85 7.06
C SER A 93 -15.59 -5.76 7.85
N CYS A 94 -15.25 -4.49 7.65
CA CYS A 94 -15.80 -3.39 8.46
C CYS A 94 -17.32 -3.33 8.42
N HIS A 95 -17.93 -3.49 7.23
CA HIS A 95 -19.38 -3.46 7.07
C HIS A 95 -20.09 -4.67 7.68
N LYS A 96 -19.41 -5.81 7.82
CA LYS A 96 -19.95 -7.00 8.51
C LYS A 96 -19.79 -6.90 10.03
N ALA A 97 -18.71 -6.29 10.52
CA ALA A 97 -18.48 -6.11 11.95
C ALA A 97 -19.34 -5.00 12.56
N TYR A 98 -19.69 -3.99 11.78
CA TYR A 98 -20.48 -2.82 12.24
C TYR A 98 -21.80 -2.71 11.44
N ASP A 99 -21.79 -2.03 10.32
CA ASP A 99 -22.83 -1.95 9.28
C ASP A 99 -22.25 -1.12 8.10
N GLU A 100 -22.95 -1.09 6.95
CA GLU A 100 -22.49 -0.37 5.74
C GLU A 100 -22.33 1.13 5.97
N ALA A 101 -23.28 1.77 6.64
CA ALA A 101 -23.21 3.21 6.90
C ALA A 101 -22.02 3.56 7.79
N CYS A 102 -21.74 2.75 8.82
CA CYS A 102 -20.59 2.93 9.69
C CYS A 102 -19.27 2.69 8.93
N ALA A 103 -19.23 1.69 8.02
CA ALA A 103 -18.05 1.42 7.20
C ALA A 103 -17.76 2.57 6.23
N ILE A 104 -18.77 3.11 5.54
CA ILE A 104 -18.62 4.29 4.68
C ILE A 104 -18.03 5.46 5.48
N LEU A 105 -18.62 5.79 6.61
CA LEU A 105 -18.15 6.89 7.48
C LEU A 105 -16.75 6.62 8.06
N ALA A 106 -16.40 5.37 8.33
CA ALA A 106 -15.06 5.00 8.79
C ALA A 106 -14.01 5.22 7.70
N GLY A 107 -14.31 4.85 6.46
CA GLY A 107 -13.46 5.14 5.30
C GLY A 107 -13.28 6.64 5.07
N ASP A 108 -14.38 7.41 5.03
CA ASP A 108 -14.35 8.87 4.89
C ASP A 108 -13.56 9.54 6.03
N GLY A 109 -13.74 9.04 7.25
CA GLY A 109 -13.04 9.52 8.43
C GLY A 109 -11.53 9.29 8.35
N LEU A 110 -11.09 8.10 7.92
CA LEU A 110 -9.67 7.79 7.71
C LEU A 110 -9.06 8.63 6.59
N LEU A 111 -9.75 8.71 5.44
CA LEU A 111 -9.32 9.52 4.30
C LEU A 111 -9.09 10.98 4.70
N THR A 112 -10.08 11.60 5.33
CA THR A 112 -9.99 13.00 5.75
C THR A 112 -8.96 13.21 6.84
N LYS A 113 -8.89 12.30 7.84
CA LYS A 113 -7.93 12.37 8.95
C LYS A 113 -6.48 12.25 8.49
N ALA A 114 -6.21 11.52 7.43
CA ALA A 114 -4.87 11.37 6.87
C ALA A 114 -4.23 12.72 6.53
N PHE A 115 -4.99 13.66 5.95
CA PHE A 115 -4.50 15.00 5.62
C PHE A 115 -4.21 15.86 6.85
N GLU A 116 -4.95 15.69 7.94
CA GLU A 116 -4.61 16.34 9.23
C GLU A 116 -3.33 15.76 9.81
N VAL A 117 -3.17 14.45 9.76
CA VAL A 117 -2.08 13.74 10.42
C VAL A 117 -0.74 13.94 9.72
N VAL A 118 -0.72 13.93 8.38
CA VAL A 118 0.53 14.14 7.62
C VAL A 118 1.19 15.49 7.93
N LEU A 119 0.42 16.52 8.27
CA LEU A 119 0.93 17.85 8.66
C LEU A 119 1.66 17.85 10.01
N ARG A 120 1.55 16.78 10.81
CA ARG A 120 2.29 16.62 12.07
C ARG A 120 3.72 16.12 11.85
N THR A 121 4.09 15.78 10.60
CA THR A 121 5.45 15.33 10.27
C THR A 121 6.47 16.43 10.59
N PRO A 122 7.56 16.11 11.33
CA PRO A 122 8.56 17.09 11.76
C PRO A 122 9.49 17.49 10.59
N CYS A 123 8.99 18.33 9.70
CA CYS A 123 9.73 18.89 8.57
C CYS A 123 9.30 20.34 8.33
N SER A 124 9.95 21.04 7.37
CA SER A 124 9.59 22.42 7.02
C SER A 124 8.16 22.54 6.50
N ASP A 125 7.53 23.70 6.67
CA ASP A 125 6.16 23.93 6.16
C ASP A 125 6.09 23.74 4.64
N THR A 126 7.13 24.08 3.89
CA THR A 126 7.23 23.80 2.46
C THR A 126 7.17 22.30 2.18
N ASN A 127 7.89 21.48 2.97
CA ASN A 127 7.85 20.03 2.81
C ASN A 127 6.50 19.44 3.27
N LYS A 128 5.86 20.01 4.29
CA LYS A 128 4.48 19.60 4.66
C LYS A 128 3.49 19.79 3.52
N VAL A 129 3.57 20.91 2.80
CA VAL A 129 2.72 21.15 1.61
C VAL A 129 2.99 20.08 0.54
N LYS A 130 4.27 19.76 0.26
CA LYS A 130 4.64 18.70 -0.68
C LYS A 130 4.19 17.30 -0.22
N LEU A 131 4.20 17.01 1.07
CA LEU A 131 3.66 15.75 1.61
C LEU A 131 2.14 15.65 1.40
N VAL A 132 1.39 16.73 1.60
CA VAL A 132 -0.05 16.78 1.33
C VAL A 132 -0.32 16.62 -0.16
N GLU A 133 0.44 17.29 -1.02
CA GLU A 133 0.36 17.15 -2.47
C GLU A 133 0.63 15.70 -2.91
N ALA A 134 1.71 15.09 -2.42
CA ALA A 134 2.03 13.69 -2.70
C ALA A 134 0.91 12.75 -2.21
N LEU A 135 0.46 12.91 -0.95
CA LEU A 135 -0.62 12.09 -0.40
C LEU A 135 -1.88 12.16 -1.27
N SER A 136 -2.28 13.38 -1.68
CA SER A 136 -3.44 13.63 -2.54
C SER A 136 -3.28 13.04 -3.94
N SER A 137 -2.14 13.28 -4.59
CA SER A 137 -1.90 12.85 -5.97
C SER A 137 -1.81 11.33 -6.10
N TYR A 138 -1.12 10.66 -5.16
CA TYR A 138 -0.94 9.21 -5.22
C TYR A 138 -2.17 8.42 -4.79
N SER A 139 -3.03 8.98 -3.94
CA SER A 139 -4.25 8.31 -3.46
C SER A 139 -5.52 8.75 -4.18
N GLY A 140 -5.50 9.90 -4.86
CA GLY A 140 -6.66 10.55 -5.45
C GLY A 140 -7.08 10.01 -6.81
N ILE A 141 -7.85 10.86 -7.53
CA ILE A 141 -8.44 10.51 -8.83
C ILE A 141 -7.40 10.28 -9.94
N ASP A 142 -6.19 10.85 -9.82
CA ASP A 142 -5.07 10.62 -10.73
C ASP A 142 -4.07 9.58 -10.17
N GLY A 143 -4.46 8.86 -9.13
CA GLY A 143 -3.67 7.85 -8.41
C GLY A 143 -4.44 6.57 -8.18
N MET A 144 -4.49 6.11 -6.92
CA MET A 144 -5.10 4.84 -6.54
C MET A 144 -6.59 4.73 -6.92
N ILE A 145 -7.36 5.82 -6.80
CA ILE A 145 -8.79 5.80 -7.17
C ILE A 145 -8.97 5.51 -8.66
N TYR A 146 -8.11 6.08 -9.52
CA TYR A 146 -8.12 5.76 -10.96
C TYR A 146 -7.80 4.27 -11.20
N GLY A 147 -6.82 3.73 -10.47
CA GLY A 147 -6.51 2.30 -10.55
C GLY A 147 -7.69 1.40 -10.16
N GLN A 148 -8.43 1.77 -9.13
CA GLN A 148 -9.63 1.07 -8.70
C GLN A 148 -10.76 1.18 -9.75
N GLU A 149 -10.93 2.35 -10.38
CA GLU A 149 -11.87 2.52 -11.49
C GLU A 149 -11.53 1.60 -12.67
N LEU A 150 -10.24 1.54 -13.06
CA LEU A 150 -9.78 0.66 -14.13
C LEU A 150 -9.98 -0.82 -13.79
N ASP A 151 -9.74 -1.23 -12.55
CA ASP A 151 -9.94 -2.60 -12.08
C ASP A 151 -11.40 -3.01 -12.25
N ILE A 152 -12.34 -2.21 -11.73
CA ILE A 152 -13.80 -2.44 -11.89
C ILE A 152 -14.21 -2.49 -13.36
N GLN A 153 -13.70 -1.58 -14.20
CA GLN A 153 -14.01 -1.55 -15.63
C GLN A 153 -13.47 -2.77 -16.38
N SER A 154 -12.34 -3.33 -15.92
CA SER A 154 -11.72 -4.51 -16.52
C SER A 154 -12.35 -5.83 -16.07
N GLU A 155 -13.18 -5.82 -15.05
CA GLU A 155 -13.91 -7.01 -14.64
C GLU A 155 -14.78 -7.51 -15.78
N ASN A 156 -14.58 -8.78 -16.14
CA ASN A 156 -15.27 -9.43 -17.25
C ASN A 156 -14.95 -8.86 -18.65
N ASP A 157 -13.87 -8.07 -18.83
CA ASP A 157 -13.42 -7.66 -20.16
C ASP A 157 -12.60 -8.78 -20.84
N PRO A 158 -13.15 -9.47 -21.85
CA PRO A 158 -12.46 -10.54 -22.56
C PRO A 158 -11.31 -10.02 -23.44
N HIS A 159 -11.17 -8.71 -23.59
CA HIS A 159 -10.15 -8.04 -24.40
C HIS A 159 -9.08 -7.35 -23.56
N ALA A 160 -9.07 -7.58 -22.23
CA ALA A 160 -8.04 -7.02 -21.37
C ALA A 160 -6.63 -7.46 -21.83
N THR A 161 -5.75 -6.49 -21.97
CA THR A 161 -4.37 -6.67 -22.45
C THR A 161 -3.38 -6.57 -21.31
N LEU A 162 -2.12 -6.98 -21.57
CA LEU A 162 -1.04 -6.76 -20.61
C LEU A 162 -0.88 -5.27 -20.25
N ASP A 163 -1.04 -4.36 -21.22
CA ASP A 163 -0.96 -2.91 -21.00
C ASP A 163 -2.06 -2.44 -20.06
N THR A 164 -3.28 -2.97 -20.23
CA THR A 164 -4.40 -2.71 -19.30
C THR A 164 -4.07 -3.18 -17.90
N LEU A 165 -3.58 -4.41 -17.74
CA LEU A 165 -3.21 -4.97 -16.44
C LEU A 165 -2.08 -4.16 -15.78
N LEU A 166 -1.00 -3.89 -16.49
CA LEU A 166 0.12 -3.10 -15.96
C LEU A 166 -0.32 -1.69 -15.53
N LYS A 167 -1.30 -1.12 -16.21
CA LYS A 167 -1.89 0.17 -15.84
C LYS A 167 -2.71 0.08 -14.55
N ILE A 168 -3.49 -0.98 -14.37
CA ILE A 168 -4.19 -1.24 -13.11
C ILE A 168 -3.18 -1.41 -11.98
N ASP A 169 -2.16 -2.23 -12.16
CA ASP A 169 -1.11 -2.49 -11.18
C ASP A 169 -0.35 -1.21 -10.80
N GLU A 170 -0.04 -0.37 -11.80
CA GLU A 170 0.59 0.93 -11.57
C GLU A 170 -0.26 1.79 -10.63
N TYR A 171 -1.52 2.01 -11.00
CA TYR A 171 -2.35 2.98 -10.29
C TYR A 171 -2.95 2.42 -9.00
N LYS A 172 -3.52 1.23 -9.00
CA LYS A 172 -4.16 0.62 -7.83
C LYS A 172 -3.14 0.24 -6.75
N THR A 173 -1.99 -0.29 -7.14
CA THR A 173 -1.01 -0.85 -6.20
C THR A 173 0.29 -0.06 -6.11
N ALA A 174 0.97 0.21 -7.25
CA ALA A 174 2.30 0.80 -7.23
C ALA A 174 2.29 2.25 -6.75
N LYS A 175 1.23 3.04 -7.02
CA LYS A 175 1.13 4.42 -6.50
C LYS A 175 1.27 4.46 -4.98
N LEU A 176 0.56 3.61 -4.24
CA LEU A 176 0.65 3.59 -2.77
C LEU A 176 1.89 2.87 -2.22
N LEU A 177 2.66 2.13 -3.02
CA LEU A 177 3.99 1.62 -2.66
C LEU A 177 5.08 2.65 -2.95
N THR A 178 4.88 3.49 -3.96
CA THR A 178 5.77 4.62 -4.32
C THR A 178 5.68 5.75 -3.28
N LEU A 179 4.48 6.06 -2.82
CA LEU A 179 4.21 7.19 -1.92
C LEU A 179 5.14 7.25 -0.70
N PRO A 180 5.36 6.16 0.07
CA PRO A 180 6.27 6.21 1.23
C PRO A 180 7.73 6.54 0.87
N LEU A 181 8.21 6.09 -0.29
CA LEU A 181 9.57 6.36 -0.76
C LEU A 181 9.73 7.84 -1.14
N VAL A 182 8.76 8.38 -1.89
CA VAL A 182 8.71 9.82 -2.24
C VAL A 182 8.58 10.69 -0.99
N CYS A 183 7.71 10.31 -0.05
CA CYS A 183 7.58 11.02 1.22
C CYS A 183 8.88 11.03 2.03
N ALA A 184 9.64 9.93 2.05
CA ALA A 184 10.95 9.90 2.73
C ALA A 184 11.93 10.89 2.12
N ALA A 185 12.01 10.98 0.79
CA ALA A 185 12.86 11.95 0.09
C ALA A 185 12.42 13.40 0.41
N ILE A 186 11.12 13.68 0.48
CA ILE A 186 10.58 14.98 0.86
C ILE A 186 10.96 15.32 2.32
N ILE A 187 10.74 14.39 3.27
CA ILE A 187 11.05 14.58 4.69
C ILE A 187 12.54 14.85 4.88
N ALA A 188 13.41 14.08 4.19
CA ALA A 188 14.85 14.21 4.22
C ALA A 188 15.38 15.43 3.43
N ASN A 189 14.52 16.20 2.78
CA ASN A 189 14.90 17.31 1.90
C ASN A 189 15.84 16.88 0.74
N LYS A 190 15.63 15.65 0.23
CA LYS A 190 16.35 15.02 -0.88
C LYS A 190 15.51 15.01 -2.14
N HIS A 191 15.15 16.21 -2.59
CA HIS A 191 14.23 16.39 -3.73
C HIS A 191 14.82 15.85 -5.05
N GLU A 192 16.14 15.82 -5.16
CA GLU A 192 16.90 15.27 -6.28
C GLU A 192 16.65 13.75 -6.48
N ASP A 193 16.31 13.05 -5.39
CA ASP A 193 16.09 11.59 -5.43
C ASP A 193 14.62 11.21 -5.72
N ILE A 194 13.70 12.18 -5.82
CA ILE A 194 12.26 11.88 -6.00
C ILE A 194 12.02 11.02 -7.25
N GLU A 195 12.68 11.32 -8.37
CA GLU A 195 12.45 10.57 -9.62
C GLU A 195 12.94 9.13 -9.53
N ILE A 196 14.06 8.89 -8.87
CA ILE A 196 14.53 7.51 -8.66
C ILE A 196 13.66 6.75 -7.66
N MET A 197 13.17 7.42 -6.61
CA MET A 197 12.21 6.84 -5.66
C MET A 197 10.86 6.49 -6.32
N LYS A 198 10.41 7.29 -7.29
CA LYS A 198 9.24 6.98 -8.13
C LYS A 198 9.47 5.71 -8.95
N LYS A 199 10.63 5.61 -9.62
CA LYS A 199 10.96 4.42 -10.41
C LYS A 199 11.03 3.17 -9.54
N ILE A 200 11.71 3.23 -8.41
CA ILE A 200 11.79 2.13 -7.44
C ILE A 200 10.39 1.70 -6.98
N GLY A 201 9.54 2.67 -6.62
CA GLY A 201 8.20 2.38 -6.16
C GLY A 201 7.31 1.75 -7.24
N TYR A 202 7.42 2.21 -8.48
CA TYR A 202 6.73 1.63 -9.63
C TYR A 202 7.17 0.18 -9.88
N ASP A 203 8.48 -0.06 -10.04
CA ASP A 203 9.02 -1.38 -10.30
C ASP A 203 8.65 -2.37 -9.18
N LEU A 204 8.73 -1.92 -7.91
CA LEU A 204 8.34 -2.70 -6.75
C LEU A 204 6.85 -3.03 -6.74
N GLY A 205 5.99 -2.07 -7.10
CA GLY A 205 4.54 -2.24 -7.09
C GLY A 205 4.05 -3.21 -8.16
N VAL A 206 4.57 -3.08 -9.38
CA VAL A 206 4.27 -4.01 -10.48
C VAL A 206 4.80 -5.40 -10.15
N GLN A 207 6.05 -5.50 -9.67
CA GLN A 207 6.62 -6.78 -9.24
C GLN A 207 5.79 -7.44 -8.13
N PHE A 208 5.32 -6.63 -7.17
CA PHE A 208 4.48 -7.11 -6.07
C PHE A 208 3.19 -7.74 -6.60
N GLN A 209 2.52 -7.12 -7.56
CA GLN A 209 1.26 -7.62 -8.09
C GLN A 209 1.45 -8.88 -8.95
N ILE A 210 2.46 -8.90 -9.85
CA ILE A 210 2.77 -10.10 -10.63
C ILE A 210 3.14 -11.28 -9.73
N GLN A 211 3.85 -11.02 -8.62
CA GLN A 211 4.18 -12.05 -7.63
C GLN A 211 2.93 -12.56 -6.90
N ASP A 212 1.93 -11.71 -6.62
CA ASP A 212 0.63 -12.14 -6.07
C ASP A 212 -0.09 -13.06 -7.06
N ASP A 213 -0.16 -12.70 -8.34
CA ASP A 213 -0.76 -13.52 -9.39
C ASP A 213 -0.07 -14.90 -9.51
N ILE A 214 1.27 -14.95 -9.38
CA ILE A 214 2.02 -16.21 -9.38
C ILE A 214 1.67 -17.06 -8.16
N LEU A 215 1.57 -16.45 -6.97
CA LEU A 215 1.22 -17.16 -5.74
C LEU A 215 -0.21 -17.72 -5.80
N ASP A 216 -1.15 -16.98 -6.37
CA ASP A 216 -2.56 -17.40 -6.48
C ASP A 216 -2.76 -18.66 -7.32
N VAL A 217 -1.88 -18.94 -8.31
CA VAL A 217 -1.94 -20.18 -9.12
C VAL A 217 -0.99 -21.28 -8.63
N THR A 218 0.04 -20.95 -7.84
CA THR A 218 1.05 -21.92 -7.38
C THR A 218 0.79 -22.42 -5.97
N LYS A 219 -0.07 -21.75 -5.20
CA LYS A 219 -0.38 -22.05 -3.79
C LYS A 219 -1.85 -22.44 -3.61
N THR A 220 -2.13 -23.24 -2.60
CA THR A 220 -3.51 -23.56 -2.21
C THR A 220 -4.15 -22.44 -1.41
N SER A 221 -5.49 -22.34 -1.42
CA SER A 221 -6.24 -21.36 -0.63
C SER A 221 -5.93 -21.47 0.88
N GLU A 222 -5.65 -22.67 1.38
CA GLU A 222 -5.25 -22.91 2.77
C GLU A 222 -3.87 -22.30 3.09
N GLU A 223 -2.91 -22.39 2.15
CA GLU A 223 -1.57 -21.80 2.29
C GLU A 223 -1.60 -20.27 2.21
N LEU A 224 -2.52 -19.70 1.41
CA LEU A 224 -2.69 -18.26 1.23
C LEU A 224 -3.57 -17.60 2.31
N GLY A 225 -4.34 -18.38 3.06
CA GLY A 225 -5.30 -17.86 4.04
C GLY A 225 -6.46 -17.09 3.43
N LYS A 226 -6.76 -17.33 2.15
CA LYS A 226 -7.87 -16.70 1.39
C LYS A 226 -9.14 -17.54 1.49
N SER A 227 -10.30 -16.88 1.40
CA SER A 227 -11.60 -17.58 1.30
C SER A 227 -11.79 -18.19 -0.09
N ALA A 228 -12.66 -19.22 -0.21
CA ALA A 228 -12.96 -19.86 -1.49
C ALA A 228 -13.61 -18.90 -2.51
N SER A 229 -14.16 -17.77 -2.09
CA SER A 229 -14.78 -16.74 -2.95
C SER A 229 -13.78 -16.04 -3.88
N ASP A 230 -12.49 -15.98 -3.52
CA ASP A 230 -11.44 -15.37 -4.35
C ASP A 230 -11.14 -16.18 -5.63
N GLN A 231 -11.56 -17.45 -5.69
CA GLN A 231 -11.33 -18.33 -6.85
C GLN A 231 -12.40 -18.22 -7.96
N GLU A 232 -13.54 -17.61 -7.67
CA GLU A 232 -14.67 -17.52 -8.63
C GLU A 232 -14.64 -16.28 -9.53
N ASN A 233 -13.81 -15.29 -9.21
CA ASN A 233 -13.69 -14.09 -10.03
C ASN A 233 -12.79 -14.35 -11.24
N ASN A 234 -13.36 -14.33 -12.46
CA ASN A 234 -12.65 -14.40 -13.75
C ASN A 234 -11.78 -13.15 -13.96
N LYS A 235 -10.92 -12.80 -12.98
CA LYS A 235 -10.01 -11.64 -13.10
C LYS A 235 -8.91 -11.92 -14.11
N THR A 236 -8.63 -10.94 -14.95
CA THR A 236 -7.46 -10.96 -15.82
C THR A 236 -6.21 -10.77 -14.97
N THR A 237 -5.25 -11.70 -15.06
CA THR A 237 -4.00 -11.70 -14.30
C THR A 237 -2.80 -11.78 -15.23
N ALA A 238 -1.60 -11.48 -14.73
CA ALA A 238 -0.36 -11.65 -15.51
C ALA A 238 -0.21 -13.10 -16.02
N ILE A 239 -0.67 -14.07 -15.23
CA ILE A 239 -0.59 -15.49 -15.61
C ILE A 239 -1.54 -15.83 -16.76
N THR A 240 -2.76 -15.30 -16.77
CA THR A 240 -3.73 -15.56 -17.85
C THR A 240 -3.29 -14.96 -19.19
N ILE A 241 -2.54 -13.84 -19.16
CA ILE A 241 -2.06 -13.15 -20.36
C ILE A 241 -0.71 -13.71 -20.82
N LEU A 242 0.26 -13.85 -19.93
CA LEU A 242 1.66 -14.17 -20.26
C LEU A 242 1.98 -15.66 -20.12
N GLY A 243 1.26 -16.37 -19.26
CA GLY A 243 1.65 -17.66 -18.74
C GLY A 243 2.71 -17.56 -17.64
N LEU A 244 2.79 -18.61 -16.80
CA LEU A 244 3.61 -18.63 -15.60
C LEU A 244 5.08 -18.31 -15.86
N ASN A 245 5.71 -18.96 -16.84
CA ASN A 245 7.14 -18.80 -17.11
C ASN A 245 7.53 -17.35 -17.44
N LYS A 246 6.73 -16.66 -18.27
CA LYS A 246 7.01 -15.26 -18.62
C LYS A 246 6.73 -14.30 -17.46
N ALA A 247 5.74 -14.58 -16.65
CA ALA A 247 5.49 -13.80 -15.43
C ALA A 247 6.67 -13.91 -14.45
N GLU A 248 7.23 -15.12 -14.26
CA GLU A 248 8.45 -15.32 -13.46
C GLU A 248 9.68 -14.62 -14.04
N GLU A 249 9.84 -14.61 -15.37
CA GLU A 249 10.90 -13.85 -16.04
C GLU A 249 10.76 -12.36 -15.78
N MET A 250 9.55 -11.81 -15.93
CA MET A 250 9.26 -10.40 -15.68
C MET A 250 9.54 -9.98 -14.23
N VAL A 251 9.21 -10.83 -13.25
CA VAL A 251 9.56 -10.60 -11.83
C VAL A 251 11.08 -10.51 -11.65
N LYS A 252 11.85 -11.36 -12.31
CA LYS A 252 13.33 -11.35 -12.25
C LYS A 252 13.92 -10.09 -12.89
N GLU A 253 13.40 -9.67 -14.04
CA GLU A 253 13.84 -8.44 -14.72
C GLU A 253 13.59 -7.21 -13.85
N LEU A 254 12.39 -7.09 -13.26
CA LEU A 254 12.05 -6.01 -12.33
C LEU A 254 12.96 -6.02 -11.10
N GLN A 255 13.30 -7.20 -10.56
CA GLN A 255 14.23 -7.32 -9.43
C GLN A 255 15.65 -6.83 -9.79
N GLU A 256 16.12 -7.10 -11.00
CA GLU A 256 17.41 -6.60 -11.46
C GLU A 256 17.39 -5.08 -11.62
N ASP A 257 16.32 -4.52 -12.16
CA ASP A 257 16.17 -3.07 -12.33
C ASP A 257 16.07 -2.35 -10.98
N LEU A 258 15.35 -2.92 -10.01
CA LEU A 258 15.34 -2.43 -8.63
C LEU A 258 16.75 -2.38 -8.03
N LYS A 259 17.57 -3.43 -8.21
CA LYS A 259 18.97 -3.45 -7.75
C LYS A 259 19.80 -2.36 -8.40
N LYS A 260 19.66 -2.16 -9.71
CA LYS A 260 20.36 -1.07 -10.42
C LYS A 260 19.96 0.31 -9.87
N CYS A 261 18.67 0.52 -9.62
CA CYS A 261 18.18 1.76 -9.01
C CYS A 261 18.76 1.98 -7.61
N LEU A 262 18.82 0.94 -6.75
CA LEU A 262 19.40 1.04 -5.42
C LEU A 262 20.90 1.34 -5.44
N ILE A 263 21.65 0.77 -6.39
CA ILE A 263 23.09 1.06 -6.59
C ILE A 263 23.31 2.55 -6.94
N SER A 264 22.37 3.16 -7.66
CA SER A 264 22.47 4.59 -8.04
C SER A 264 22.13 5.56 -6.90
N LEU A 265 21.49 5.08 -5.82
CA LEU A 265 21.30 5.85 -4.60
C LEU A 265 22.61 5.88 -3.80
N ASN A 266 23.06 7.09 -3.42
CA ASN A 266 24.26 7.24 -2.61
C ASN A 266 23.93 6.98 -1.13
N GLY A 267 24.48 5.92 -0.55
CA GLY A 267 24.31 5.61 0.88
C GLY A 267 24.01 4.15 1.17
N ASN A 268 23.52 3.86 2.36
CA ASN A 268 23.22 2.49 2.79
C ASN A 268 21.77 2.11 2.36
N THR A 269 21.64 1.16 1.45
CA THR A 269 20.38 0.63 0.90
C THR A 269 19.98 -0.73 1.48
N GLU A 270 20.78 -1.32 2.38
CA GLU A 270 20.57 -2.69 2.90
C GLU A 270 19.15 -2.95 3.42
N LYS A 271 18.55 -1.95 4.10
CA LYS A 271 17.18 -2.12 4.64
C LYS A 271 16.10 -2.07 3.57
N LEU A 272 16.28 -1.27 2.53
CA LEU A 272 15.39 -1.26 1.36
C LEU A 272 15.51 -2.59 0.60
N GLU A 273 16.74 -3.05 0.35
CA GLU A 273 17.02 -4.34 -0.29
C GLU A 273 16.37 -5.50 0.48
N ALA A 274 16.51 -5.51 1.81
CA ALA A 274 15.90 -6.54 2.65
C ALA A 274 14.37 -6.56 2.55
N ILE A 275 13.71 -5.41 2.41
CA ILE A 275 12.25 -5.34 2.23
C ILE A 275 11.87 -5.83 0.83
N PHE A 276 12.60 -5.42 -0.22
CA PHE A 276 12.34 -5.86 -1.59
C PHE A 276 12.51 -7.38 -1.73
N ASP A 277 13.60 -7.92 -1.20
CA ASP A 277 13.84 -9.37 -1.14
C ASP A 277 12.73 -10.11 -0.38
N TYR A 278 12.27 -9.55 0.74
CA TYR A 278 11.16 -10.13 1.50
C TYR A 278 9.85 -10.17 0.68
N LEU A 279 9.55 -9.08 -0.05
CA LEU A 279 8.32 -9.00 -0.85
C LEU A 279 8.31 -9.98 -2.03
N VAL A 280 9.48 -10.25 -2.63
CA VAL A 280 9.62 -11.25 -3.70
C VAL A 280 9.58 -12.69 -3.18
N LYS A 281 10.25 -12.94 -2.03
CA LYS A 281 10.37 -14.30 -1.46
C LYS A 281 9.17 -14.70 -0.59
N ARG A 282 8.18 -13.84 -0.42
CA ARG A 282 6.98 -14.15 0.38
C ARG A 282 6.26 -15.38 -0.19
N THR A 283 5.67 -16.14 0.68
CA THR A 283 4.92 -17.37 0.36
C THR A 283 3.43 -17.25 0.64
N TYR A 284 2.97 -16.10 1.14
CA TYR A 284 1.58 -15.78 1.51
C TYR A 284 1.38 -14.27 1.57
#